data_bb6fd65e2cd83ee936795c725a897856
#
_entry.id   bb6fd65e2cd83ee936795c725a897856
#
_cell.length_a   1.000
_cell.length_b   1.000
_cell.length_c   1.000
_cell.angle_alpha   90.00
_cell.angle_beta   90.00
_cell.angle_gamma   90.00
#
_symmetry.space_group_name_H-M   'P 1'
#
loop_
_entity.id
_entity.type
_entity.pdbx_description
1 polymer ?
#
loop_
_entity_poly.entity_id
_entity_poly.type
_entity_poly.pdbx_seq_one_letter_code
_entity_poly.pdbx_strand_id
1 'polypeptide(L)'
;MDKYTNKKLRNQVFQKFIERHVKKEQFYLIEDCNTFLSFVADKTLEKQKLYKANSCRNRFCPVCAWRKARKDALGLSLMMQYIKQEESKEFIFLTLTTPNVKAEALEDEIKHYNASFRRMSNRKIFKDVVKGYVRKLEITYNKKRDDYNPHFHVLIAVNKSYFTDKRYYINQKKWLELWRSATKDESITQVHVQKIKQNNNKE
;
A
#
# COMPACT_ATOMS: atom_id res chain seq x y z
N MET A 1 -21.19 13.25 -10.30
CA MET A 1 -20.26 12.79 -11.35
C MET A 1 -19.77 11.40 -10.99
N ASP A 2 -19.94 10.42 -11.85
CA ASP A 2 -19.59 9.02 -11.58
C ASP A 2 -18.10 8.84 -11.30
N LYS A 3 -17.78 7.88 -10.43
CA LYS A 3 -16.40 7.56 -10.02
C LYS A 3 -15.47 7.20 -11.20
N TYR A 4 -16.02 6.57 -12.25
CA TYR A 4 -15.29 6.24 -13.47
C TYR A 4 -14.94 7.47 -14.29
N THR A 5 -15.87 8.41 -14.45
CA THR A 5 -15.68 9.67 -15.19
C THR A 5 -14.48 10.44 -14.63
N ASN A 6 -14.42 10.66 -13.32
CA ASN A 6 -13.29 11.35 -12.68
C ASN A 6 -11.95 10.65 -12.91
N LYS A 7 -11.94 9.31 -12.89
CA LYS A 7 -10.72 8.53 -13.15
C LYS A 7 -10.33 8.57 -14.63
N LYS A 8 -11.30 8.61 -15.53
CA LYS A 8 -11.04 8.74 -16.98
C LYS A 8 -10.45 10.11 -17.31
N LEU A 9 -10.97 11.20 -16.73
CA LEU A 9 -10.37 12.54 -16.87
C LEU A 9 -8.90 12.56 -16.41
N ARG A 10 -8.60 11.94 -15.26
CA ARG A 10 -7.21 11.80 -14.81
C ARG A 10 -6.35 10.95 -15.74
N ASN A 11 -6.94 9.95 -16.41
CA ASN A 11 -6.23 9.15 -17.41
C ASN A 11 -5.85 10.00 -18.63
N GLN A 12 -6.70 10.91 -19.07
CA GLN A 12 -6.37 11.83 -20.18
C GLN A 12 -5.18 12.75 -19.83
N VAL A 13 -5.10 13.22 -18.59
CA VAL A 13 -3.92 13.97 -18.12
C VAL A 13 -2.69 13.06 -18.06
N PHE A 14 -2.84 11.83 -17.56
CA PHE A 14 -1.75 10.86 -17.48
C PHE A 14 -1.16 10.50 -18.85
N GLN A 15 -1.98 10.41 -19.89
CA GLN A 15 -1.54 10.11 -21.27
C GLN A 15 -0.44 11.06 -21.74
N LYS A 16 -0.56 12.36 -21.45
CA LYS A 16 0.42 13.39 -21.84
C LYS A 16 1.83 13.14 -21.25
N PHE A 17 1.91 12.45 -20.12
CA PHE A 17 3.18 12.13 -19.47
C PHE A 17 3.74 10.77 -19.88
N ILE A 18 2.88 9.78 -20.11
CA ILE A 18 3.31 8.41 -20.30
C ILE A 18 3.69 8.09 -21.76
N GLU A 19 3.24 8.87 -22.73
CA GLU A 19 3.43 8.63 -24.17
C GLU A 19 4.91 8.36 -24.52
N ARG A 20 5.83 9.13 -23.93
CA ARG A 20 7.27 9.00 -24.18
C ARG A 20 7.94 7.79 -23.48
N HIS A 21 7.22 7.11 -22.58
CA HIS A 21 7.77 6.09 -21.69
C HIS A 21 7.21 4.69 -21.95
N VAL A 22 6.28 4.54 -22.91
CA VAL A 22 5.66 3.26 -23.26
C VAL A 22 5.71 3.04 -24.76
N LYS A 23 5.59 1.77 -25.17
CA LYS A 23 5.45 1.42 -26.60
C LYS A 23 4.13 1.95 -27.16
N LYS A 24 4.10 2.24 -28.45
CA LYS A 24 2.94 2.82 -29.13
C LYS A 24 1.67 1.99 -28.95
N GLU A 25 1.77 0.66 -29.05
CA GLU A 25 0.64 -0.25 -28.85
C GLU A 25 0.07 -0.15 -27.43
N GLN A 26 0.97 -0.02 -26.44
CA GLN A 26 0.58 0.13 -25.03
C GLN A 26 -0.04 1.50 -24.75
N PHE A 27 0.43 2.53 -25.45
CA PHE A 27 -0.17 3.86 -25.37
C PHE A 27 -1.61 3.85 -25.82
N TYR A 28 -1.93 3.26 -26.97
CA TYR A 28 -3.31 3.13 -27.47
C TYR A 28 -4.22 2.37 -26.49
N LEU A 29 -3.71 1.31 -25.86
CA LEU A 29 -4.48 0.60 -24.82
C LEU A 29 -4.78 1.50 -23.60
N ILE A 30 -3.87 2.41 -23.25
CA ILE A 30 -4.08 3.37 -22.16
C ILE A 30 -5.08 4.45 -22.58
N GLU A 31 -5.00 4.93 -23.79
CA GLU A 31 -5.90 5.94 -24.36
C GLU A 31 -7.34 5.42 -24.39
N ASP A 32 -7.55 4.22 -24.88
CA ASP A 32 -8.86 3.57 -24.95
C ASP A 32 -9.35 3.02 -23.60
N CYS A 33 -8.54 3.07 -22.57
CA CYS A 33 -8.84 2.42 -21.30
C CYS A 33 -10.16 2.88 -20.71
N ASN A 34 -11.07 1.90 -20.55
CA ASN A 34 -12.43 2.10 -20.00
C ASN A 34 -13.28 3.12 -20.78
N THR A 35 -13.12 3.19 -22.10
CA THR A 35 -14.07 3.85 -23.00
C THR A 35 -15.33 3.01 -23.20
N PHE A 36 -15.22 1.69 -23.04
CA PHE A 36 -16.33 0.75 -23.03
C PHE A 36 -16.49 0.10 -21.66
N LEU A 37 -17.69 0.22 -21.08
CA LEU A 37 -18.10 -0.38 -19.82
C LEU A 37 -19.44 -1.09 -20.00
N SER A 38 -19.51 -2.37 -19.64
CA SER A 38 -20.74 -3.16 -19.62
C SER A 38 -21.03 -3.57 -18.17
N PHE A 39 -22.27 -3.38 -17.74
CA PHE A 39 -22.73 -3.70 -16.40
C PHE A 39 -23.83 -4.75 -16.42
N VAL A 40 -23.85 -5.60 -15.41
CA VAL A 40 -25.00 -6.42 -15.05
C VAL A 40 -25.68 -5.76 -13.87
N ALA A 41 -26.99 -5.61 -13.96
CA ALA A 41 -27.80 -5.00 -12.93
C ALA A 41 -28.98 -5.93 -12.55
N ASP A 42 -29.53 -5.74 -11.37
CA ASP A 42 -30.81 -6.30 -10.99
C ASP A 42 -31.95 -5.59 -11.75
N LYS A 43 -33.19 -6.12 -11.61
CA LYS A 43 -34.35 -5.58 -12.32
C LYS A 43 -34.68 -4.13 -11.90
N THR A 44 -34.28 -3.71 -10.71
CA THR A 44 -34.54 -2.35 -10.19
C THR A 44 -33.42 -1.37 -10.56
N LEU A 45 -32.32 -1.83 -11.14
CA LEU A 45 -31.11 -1.07 -11.44
C LEU A 45 -30.39 -0.47 -10.21
N GLU A 46 -30.80 -0.86 -9.01
CA GLU A 46 -30.17 -0.37 -7.77
C GLU A 46 -28.82 -1.01 -7.54
N LYS A 47 -28.68 -2.29 -7.86
CA LYS A 47 -27.42 -3.04 -7.74
C LYS A 47 -26.82 -3.29 -9.10
N GLN A 48 -25.68 -2.65 -9.36
CA GLN A 48 -24.94 -2.77 -10.61
C GLN A 48 -23.54 -3.30 -10.37
N LYS A 49 -23.13 -4.29 -11.17
CA LYS A 49 -21.79 -4.86 -11.16
C LYS A 49 -21.16 -4.75 -12.54
N LEU A 50 -19.94 -4.21 -12.61
CA LEU A 50 -19.19 -4.17 -13.86
C LEU A 50 -18.94 -5.61 -14.36
N TYR A 51 -19.43 -5.91 -15.55
CA TYR A 51 -19.27 -7.21 -16.22
C TYR A 51 -18.05 -7.20 -17.14
N LYS A 52 -17.95 -6.22 -18.06
CA LYS A 52 -16.87 -6.15 -19.05
C LYS A 52 -16.36 -4.71 -19.21
N ALA A 53 -15.08 -4.56 -19.50
CA ALA A 53 -14.44 -3.28 -19.81
C ALA A 53 -13.17 -3.51 -20.65
N ASN A 54 -12.85 -2.58 -21.53
CA ASN A 54 -11.57 -2.53 -22.26
C ASN A 54 -10.49 -1.89 -21.37
N SER A 55 -9.94 -2.66 -20.44
CA SER A 55 -8.98 -2.17 -19.46
C SER A 55 -7.54 -2.39 -19.91
N CYS A 56 -6.72 -1.35 -19.91
CA CYS A 56 -5.29 -1.41 -20.31
C CYS A 56 -4.39 -2.18 -19.34
N ARG A 57 -4.86 -2.42 -18.10
CA ARG A 57 -4.12 -3.08 -17.00
C ARG A 57 -2.80 -2.42 -16.64
N ASN A 58 -2.50 -1.24 -17.16
CA ASN A 58 -1.29 -0.51 -16.78
C ASN A 58 -1.40 -0.05 -15.32
N ARG A 59 -0.33 -0.26 -14.54
CA ARG A 59 -0.29 0.03 -13.11
C ARG A 59 -0.39 1.53 -12.78
N PHE A 60 -0.02 2.39 -13.70
CA PHE A 60 -0.08 3.84 -13.56
C PHE A 60 -1.37 4.45 -14.09
N CYS A 61 -2.16 3.69 -14.87
CA CYS A 61 -3.47 4.16 -15.32
C CYS A 61 -4.39 4.41 -14.11
N PRO A 62 -4.93 5.63 -13.92
CA PRO A 62 -5.75 5.96 -12.75
C PRO A 62 -6.99 5.08 -12.58
N VAL A 63 -7.59 4.60 -13.67
CA VAL A 63 -8.75 3.70 -13.62
C VAL A 63 -8.33 2.30 -13.21
N CYS A 64 -7.30 1.74 -13.87
CA CYS A 64 -6.85 0.38 -13.59
C CYS A 64 -6.22 0.25 -12.20
N ALA A 65 -5.41 1.23 -11.79
CA ALA A 65 -4.82 1.30 -10.46
C ALA A 65 -5.88 1.36 -9.36
N TRP A 66 -6.91 2.21 -9.54
CA TRP A 66 -8.01 2.31 -8.59
C TRP A 66 -8.82 1.01 -8.48
N ARG A 67 -9.16 0.37 -9.61
CA ARG A 67 -9.88 -0.91 -9.61
C ARG A 67 -9.06 -2.01 -8.93
N LYS A 68 -7.76 -2.08 -9.24
CA LYS A 68 -6.86 -3.03 -8.59
C LYS A 68 -6.78 -2.78 -7.09
N ALA A 69 -6.58 -1.54 -6.65
CA ALA A 69 -6.50 -1.19 -5.24
C ALA A 69 -7.76 -1.60 -4.46
N ARG A 70 -8.96 -1.41 -5.03
CA ARG A 70 -10.22 -1.87 -4.41
C ARG A 70 -10.30 -3.39 -4.28
N LYS A 71 -9.90 -4.12 -5.33
CA LYS A 71 -9.88 -5.59 -5.30
C LYS A 71 -8.87 -6.11 -4.26
N ASP A 72 -7.67 -5.52 -4.25
CA ASP A 72 -6.62 -5.89 -3.30
C ASP A 72 -7.05 -5.58 -1.84
N ALA A 73 -7.70 -4.43 -1.61
CA ALA A 73 -8.22 -4.06 -0.29
C ALA A 73 -9.30 -5.04 0.21
N LEU A 74 -10.22 -5.44 -0.67
CA LEU A 74 -11.23 -6.45 -0.33
C LEU A 74 -10.57 -7.79 0.02
N GLY A 75 -9.65 -8.28 -0.83
CA GLY A 75 -8.92 -9.53 -0.58
C GLY A 75 -8.15 -9.49 0.75
N LEU A 76 -7.47 -8.36 1.03
CA LEU A 76 -6.75 -8.17 2.29
C LEU A 76 -7.71 -8.17 3.49
N SER A 77 -8.87 -7.52 3.37
CA SER A 77 -9.89 -7.48 4.44
C SER A 77 -10.42 -8.87 4.76
N LEU A 78 -10.75 -9.67 3.73
CA LEU A 78 -11.22 -11.06 3.91
C LEU A 78 -10.15 -11.94 4.55
N MET A 79 -8.89 -11.81 4.11
CA MET A 79 -7.76 -12.52 4.69
C MET A 79 -7.56 -12.14 6.17
N MET A 80 -7.65 -10.87 6.51
CA MET A 80 -7.56 -10.42 7.90
C MET A 80 -8.68 -10.97 8.77
N GLN A 81 -9.92 -11.00 8.26
CA GLN A 81 -11.06 -11.60 8.98
C GLN A 81 -10.81 -13.09 9.24
N TYR A 82 -10.39 -13.83 8.23
CA TYR A 82 -10.07 -15.27 8.37
C TYR A 82 -8.98 -15.49 9.43
N ILE A 83 -7.83 -14.83 9.30
CA ILE A 83 -6.71 -14.96 10.25
C ILE A 83 -7.12 -14.59 11.68
N LYS A 84 -7.99 -13.59 11.83
CA LYS A 84 -8.51 -13.19 13.16
C LYS A 84 -9.44 -14.23 13.75
N GLN A 85 -10.34 -14.81 12.96
CA GLN A 85 -11.33 -15.78 13.40
C GLN A 85 -10.72 -17.15 13.63
N GLU A 86 -9.99 -17.69 12.65
CA GLU A 86 -9.49 -19.05 12.67
C GLU A 86 -8.15 -19.19 13.42
N GLU A 87 -7.28 -18.20 13.31
CA GLU A 87 -5.94 -18.26 13.93
C GLU A 87 -5.81 -17.40 15.19
N SER A 88 -6.88 -16.72 15.63
CA SER A 88 -6.88 -15.86 16.82
C SER A 88 -5.78 -14.80 16.82
N LYS A 89 -5.36 -14.29 15.66
CA LYS A 89 -4.36 -13.24 15.56
C LYS A 89 -4.99 -11.85 15.69
N GLU A 90 -4.15 -10.89 16.07
CA GLU A 90 -4.44 -9.47 16.03
C GLU A 90 -3.52 -8.78 15.02
N PHE A 91 -3.81 -7.52 14.70
CA PHE A 91 -3.04 -6.78 13.70
C PHE A 91 -2.53 -5.46 14.26
N ILE A 92 -1.29 -5.13 13.86
CA ILE A 92 -0.71 -3.81 14.01
C ILE A 92 -0.38 -3.22 12.63
N PHE A 93 -0.45 -1.90 12.54
CA PHE A 93 -0.03 -1.15 11.37
C PHE A 93 1.21 -0.36 11.72
N LEU A 94 2.29 -0.60 11.00
CA LEU A 94 3.60 0.02 11.22
C LEU A 94 3.96 0.86 10.00
N THR A 95 4.27 2.14 10.20
CA THR A 95 4.84 3.03 9.18
C THR A 95 6.31 3.28 9.48
N LEU A 96 7.15 2.96 8.52
CA LEU A 96 8.61 3.14 8.58
C LEU A 96 9.00 4.22 7.58
N THR A 97 9.76 5.21 8.03
CA THR A 97 10.21 6.35 7.21
C THR A 97 11.73 6.52 7.32
N THR A 98 12.31 7.24 6.36
CA THR A 98 13.66 7.82 6.42
C THR A 98 13.57 9.31 6.06
N PRO A 99 14.64 10.09 6.19
CA PRO A 99 14.69 11.44 5.68
C PRO A 99 14.32 11.50 4.19
N ASN A 100 13.75 12.62 3.76
CA ASN A 100 13.41 12.84 2.36
C ASN A 100 14.67 12.88 1.48
N VAL A 101 14.53 12.46 0.23
CA VAL A 101 15.61 12.42 -0.76
C VAL A 101 15.23 13.17 -2.03
N LYS A 102 16.23 13.63 -2.77
CA LYS A 102 16.07 14.19 -4.11
C LYS A 102 15.83 13.09 -5.15
N ALA A 103 15.36 13.48 -6.34
CA ALA A 103 15.02 12.55 -7.42
C ALA A 103 16.19 11.61 -7.78
N GLU A 104 17.40 12.16 -7.83
CA GLU A 104 18.63 11.46 -8.22
C GLU A 104 18.99 10.33 -7.25
N ALA A 105 18.69 10.50 -5.96
CA ALA A 105 18.96 9.52 -4.91
C ALA A 105 17.80 8.54 -4.68
N LEU A 106 16.63 8.75 -5.29
CA LEU A 106 15.41 8.02 -4.98
C LEU A 106 15.52 6.51 -5.28
N GLU A 107 16.15 6.13 -6.38
CA GLU A 107 16.32 4.72 -6.74
C GLU A 107 17.19 3.97 -5.72
N ASP A 108 18.28 4.57 -5.31
CA ASP A 108 19.20 3.96 -4.34
C ASP A 108 18.57 3.92 -2.95
N GLU A 109 17.80 4.94 -2.58
CA GLU A 109 17.03 4.93 -1.34
C GLU A 109 15.97 3.81 -1.34
N ILE A 110 15.28 3.55 -2.45
CA ILE A 110 14.34 2.42 -2.56
C ILE A 110 15.06 1.08 -2.37
N LYS A 111 16.25 0.91 -2.97
CA LYS A 111 17.07 -0.28 -2.78
C LYS A 111 17.49 -0.43 -1.30
N HIS A 112 17.94 0.69 -0.70
CA HIS A 112 18.32 0.76 0.70
C HIS A 112 17.16 0.37 1.63
N TYR A 113 15.95 0.89 1.41
CA TYR A 113 14.73 0.52 2.13
C TYR A 113 14.44 -0.98 2.10
N ASN A 114 14.50 -1.57 0.91
CA ASN A 114 14.24 -3.00 0.74
C ASN A 114 15.28 -3.84 1.50
N ALA A 115 16.55 -3.49 1.41
CA ALA A 115 17.64 -4.16 2.14
C ALA A 115 17.50 -3.97 3.65
N SER A 116 17.13 -2.78 4.11
CA SER A 116 16.92 -2.45 5.52
C SER A 116 15.75 -3.23 6.11
N PHE A 117 14.62 -3.28 5.40
CA PHE A 117 13.49 -4.07 5.85
C PHE A 117 13.84 -5.57 5.94
N ARG A 118 14.61 -6.10 5.00
CA ARG A 118 15.10 -7.48 5.04
C ARG A 118 16.00 -7.71 6.26
N ARG A 119 16.91 -6.77 6.58
CA ARG A 119 17.75 -6.84 7.80
C ARG A 119 16.89 -6.85 9.06
N MET A 120 15.89 -5.95 9.15
CA MET A 120 14.97 -5.88 10.29
C MET A 120 14.15 -7.15 10.45
N SER A 121 13.57 -7.67 9.36
CA SER A 121 12.70 -8.85 9.39
C SER A 121 13.45 -10.14 9.72
N ASN A 122 14.77 -10.18 9.54
CA ASN A 122 15.60 -11.32 9.92
C ASN A 122 16.02 -11.34 11.39
N ARG A 123 15.78 -10.27 12.16
CA ARG A 123 16.13 -10.22 13.58
C ARG A 123 15.23 -11.11 14.41
N LYS A 124 15.79 -11.73 15.44
CA LYS A 124 15.07 -12.62 16.36
C LYS A 124 13.82 -11.93 16.93
N ILE A 125 13.97 -10.72 17.46
CA ILE A 125 12.86 -9.96 18.05
C ILE A 125 11.69 -9.74 17.09
N PHE A 126 11.95 -9.55 15.79
CA PHE A 126 10.92 -9.45 14.75
C PHE A 126 10.26 -10.81 14.53
N LYS A 127 11.04 -11.88 14.36
CA LYS A 127 10.55 -13.24 14.10
C LYS A 127 9.74 -13.81 15.26
N ASP A 128 10.08 -13.48 16.49
CA ASP A 128 9.38 -13.95 17.70
C ASP A 128 7.93 -13.44 17.72
N VAL A 129 7.70 -12.19 17.30
CA VAL A 129 6.40 -11.52 17.42
C VAL A 129 5.58 -11.54 16.13
N VAL A 130 6.21 -11.48 14.95
CA VAL A 130 5.55 -11.37 13.65
C VAL A 130 5.19 -12.75 13.12
N LYS A 131 3.89 -12.98 12.88
CA LYS A 131 3.36 -14.26 12.32
C LYS A 131 3.13 -14.19 10.82
N GLY A 132 3.05 -12.98 10.28
CA GLY A 132 2.96 -12.70 8.86
C GLY A 132 2.86 -11.19 8.65
N TYR A 133 3.19 -10.72 7.45
CA TYR A 133 3.03 -9.30 7.12
C TYR A 133 2.76 -9.08 5.63
N VAL A 134 2.11 -7.96 5.36
CA VAL A 134 2.00 -7.37 4.02
C VAL A 134 2.61 -5.99 4.09
N ARG A 135 3.52 -5.67 3.17
CA ARG A 135 4.11 -4.33 3.10
C ARG A 135 3.88 -3.67 1.75
N LYS A 136 3.72 -2.36 1.77
CA LYS A 136 3.61 -1.53 0.58
C LYS A 136 4.59 -0.37 0.70
N LEU A 137 5.41 -0.17 -0.34
CA LEU A 137 6.17 1.06 -0.49
C LEU A 137 5.23 2.14 -1.05
N GLU A 138 5.22 3.28 -0.41
CA GLU A 138 4.59 4.50 -0.89
C GLU A 138 5.67 5.59 -1.00
N ILE A 139 5.56 6.42 -2.04
CA ILE A 139 6.47 7.53 -2.28
C ILE A 139 5.60 8.78 -2.46
N THR A 140 5.76 9.74 -1.57
CA THR A 140 5.09 11.03 -1.67
C THR A 140 6.07 12.10 -2.15
N TYR A 141 5.61 12.99 -3.02
CA TYR A 141 6.40 14.11 -3.53
C TYR A 141 5.98 15.41 -2.84
N ASN A 142 6.95 16.11 -2.31
CA ASN A 142 6.74 17.45 -1.75
C ASN A 142 7.15 18.53 -2.76
N LYS A 143 6.15 19.16 -3.35
CA LYS A 143 6.35 20.18 -4.39
C LYS A 143 7.12 21.42 -3.89
N LYS A 144 6.98 21.78 -2.60
CA LYS A 144 7.65 22.99 -2.07
C LYS A 144 9.14 22.77 -1.86
N ARG A 145 9.54 21.58 -1.42
CA ARG A 145 10.94 21.23 -1.18
C ARG A 145 11.60 20.52 -2.35
N ASP A 146 10.79 20.14 -3.34
CA ASP A 146 11.23 19.33 -4.48
C ASP A 146 11.96 18.07 -4.02
N ASP A 147 11.34 17.35 -3.09
CA ASP A 147 11.89 16.12 -2.52
C ASP A 147 10.84 15.01 -2.44
N TYR A 148 11.31 13.78 -2.26
CA TYR A 148 10.51 12.58 -2.16
C TYR A 148 10.62 11.99 -0.76
N ASN A 149 9.49 11.54 -0.22
CA ASN A 149 9.42 10.80 1.03
C ASN A 149 8.98 9.36 0.75
N PRO A 150 9.91 8.42 0.58
CA PRO A 150 9.57 7.01 0.55
C PRO A 150 9.24 6.54 1.97
N HIS A 151 8.23 5.67 2.10
CA HIS A 151 7.88 5.04 3.36
C HIS A 151 7.22 3.69 3.15
N PHE A 152 7.43 2.77 4.10
CA PHE A 152 6.68 1.52 4.13
C PHE A 152 5.47 1.62 5.03
N HIS A 153 4.34 1.19 4.49
CA HIS A 153 3.18 0.77 5.26
C HIS A 153 3.23 -0.75 5.42
N VAL A 154 3.26 -1.21 6.66
CA VAL A 154 3.37 -2.64 6.98
C VAL A 154 2.20 -3.05 7.86
N LEU A 155 1.36 -3.92 7.35
CA LEU A 155 0.35 -4.62 8.12
C LEU A 155 0.97 -5.89 8.67
N ILE A 156 0.94 -6.08 9.98
CA ILE A 156 1.59 -7.19 10.66
C ILE A 156 0.58 -7.97 11.49
N ALA A 157 0.53 -9.30 11.28
CA ALA A 157 -0.21 -10.22 12.12
C ALA A 157 0.65 -10.62 13.34
N VAL A 158 0.07 -10.51 14.53
CA VAL A 158 0.72 -10.84 15.81
C VAL A 158 -0.18 -11.74 16.65
N ASN A 159 0.39 -12.48 17.59
CA ASN A 159 -0.40 -13.20 18.59
C ASN A 159 -1.07 -12.22 19.57
N LYS A 160 -2.17 -12.61 20.21
CA LYS A 160 -2.81 -11.82 21.27
C LYS A 160 -1.85 -11.46 22.40
N SER A 161 -0.88 -12.35 22.69
CA SER A 161 0.18 -12.14 23.69
C SER A 161 1.06 -10.91 23.41
N TYR A 162 1.12 -10.43 22.16
CA TYR A 162 1.80 -9.16 21.85
C TYR A 162 1.27 -7.99 22.68
N PHE A 163 -0.01 -7.97 23.02
CA PHE A 163 -0.65 -6.88 23.76
C PHE A 163 -0.76 -7.14 25.27
N THR A 164 -0.63 -8.39 25.70
CA THR A 164 -0.85 -8.80 27.10
C THR A 164 0.43 -9.22 27.83
N ASP A 165 1.48 -9.55 27.11
CA ASP A 165 2.74 -10.02 27.66
C ASP A 165 3.88 -9.05 27.31
N LYS A 166 4.47 -8.42 28.33
CA LYS A 166 5.57 -7.45 28.17
C LYS A 166 6.80 -8.01 27.43
N ARG A 167 7.01 -9.32 27.46
CA ARG A 167 8.13 -9.97 26.75
C ARG A 167 8.02 -9.85 25.24
N TYR A 168 6.80 -9.79 24.72
CA TYR A 168 6.52 -9.74 23.28
C TYR A 168 6.15 -8.33 22.79
N TYR A 169 5.80 -7.42 23.72
CA TYR A 169 5.39 -6.09 23.34
C TYR A 169 6.57 -5.24 22.84
N ILE A 170 6.46 -4.76 21.61
CA ILE A 170 7.41 -3.82 21.02
C ILE A 170 6.73 -2.45 20.95
N ASN A 171 7.17 -1.52 21.80
CA ASN A 171 6.66 -0.15 21.78
C ASN A 171 7.26 0.66 20.61
N GLN A 172 6.73 1.86 20.38
CA GLN A 172 7.16 2.72 19.28
C GLN A 172 8.65 3.05 19.32
N LYS A 173 9.21 3.30 20.51
CA LYS A 173 10.65 3.58 20.69
C LYS A 173 11.50 2.39 20.24
N LYS A 174 11.11 1.19 20.62
CA LYS A 174 11.83 -0.04 20.23
C LYS A 174 11.70 -0.36 18.75
N TRP A 175 10.54 -0.07 18.13
CA TRP A 175 10.40 -0.12 16.67
C TRP A 175 11.32 0.88 15.97
N LEU A 176 11.46 2.10 16.50
CA LEU A 176 12.39 3.10 15.99
C LEU A 176 13.84 2.64 16.09
N GLU A 177 14.26 2.10 17.23
CA GLU A 177 15.61 1.55 17.42
C GLU A 177 15.90 0.40 16.46
N LEU A 178 14.94 -0.50 16.26
CA LEU A 178 15.05 -1.59 15.27
C LEU A 178 15.22 -1.07 13.86
N TRP A 179 14.47 -0.01 13.50
CA TRP A 179 14.53 0.58 12.18
C TRP A 179 15.84 1.33 11.94
N ARG A 180 16.27 2.19 12.87
CA ARG A 180 17.58 2.86 12.85
C ARG A 180 18.72 1.87 12.65
N SER A 181 18.77 0.86 13.49
CA SER A 181 19.79 -0.17 13.39
C SER A 181 19.74 -0.98 12.10
N ALA A 182 18.57 -1.13 11.49
CA ALA A 182 18.41 -1.82 10.19
C ALA A 182 18.81 -0.93 9.01
N THR A 183 18.50 0.36 9.06
CA THR A 183 18.91 1.35 8.05
C THR A 183 20.36 1.79 8.22
N LYS A 184 20.92 1.65 9.42
CA LYS A 184 22.19 2.26 9.84
C LYS A 184 22.14 3.80 9.80
N ASP A 185 20.97 4.36 10.08
CA ASP A 185 20.71 5.79 10.06
C ASP A 185 20.06 6.25 11.36
N GLU A 186 20.86 6.90 12.19
CA GLU A 186 20.42 7.44 13.50
C GLU A 186 19.63 8.76 13.34
N SER A 187 19.65 9.38 12.17
CA SER A 187 18.91 10.62 11.91
C SER A 187 17.39 10.41 11.82
N ILE A 188 16.94 9.17 11.67
CA ILE A 188 15.50 8.84 11.64
C ILE A 188 14.89 9.18 12.99
N THR A 189 13.93 10.10 13.02
CA THR A 189 13.35 10.60 14.28
C THR A 189 12.11 9.84 14.71
N GLN A 190 11.42 9.17 13.79
CA GLN A 190 10.13 8.56 14.10
C GLN A 190 9.80 7.32 13.24
N VAL A 191 9.00 6.47 13.83
CA VAL A 191 8.17 5.46 13.18
C VAL A 191 6.78 5.57 13.79
N HIS A 192 5.76 5.07 13.13
CA HIS A 192 4.42 5.04 13.71
C HIS A 192 3.94 3.60 13.81
N VAL A 193 3.43 3.21 14.98
CA VAL A 193 2.82 1.89 15.19
C VAL A 193 1.48 2.05 15.91
N GLN A 194 0.46 1.37 15.40
CA GLN A 194 -0.87 1.37 16.03
C GLN A 194 -1.54 0.00 15.92
N LYS A 195 -2.34 -0.35 16.93
CA LYS A 195 -3.24 -1.51 16.85
C LYS A 195 -4.36 -1.20 15.86
N ILE A 196 -4.66 -2.15 14.98
CA ILE A 196 -5.82 -2.03 14.09
C ILE A 196 -7.08 -2.36 14.88
N LYS A 197 -7.98 -1.39 14.97
CA LYS A 197 -9.32 -1.58 15.54
C LYS A 197 -10.29 -1.96 14.41
N GLN A 198 -11.19 -2.87 14.71
CA GLN A 198 -12.29 -3.17 13.79
C GLN A 198 -13.27 -1.99 13.85
N ASN A 199 -13.48 -1.32 12.72
CA ASN A 199 -14.59 -0.37 12.62
C ASN A 199 -15.88 -1.18 12.43
N ASN A 200 -16.72 -1.22 13.47
CA ASN A 200 -18.03 -1.86 13.42
C ASN A 200 -19.06 -1.04 12.62
N ASN A 201 -18.68 0.10 12.07
CA ASN A 201 -19.59 1.04 11.39
C ASN A 201 -19.15 1.27 9.95
N LYS A 202 -19.27 0.26 9.09
CA LYS A 202 -19.46 0.47 7.64
C LYS A 202 -19.96 -0.84 7.05
N GLU A 203 -21.29 -0.95 7.02
CA GLU A 203 -21.98 -1.70 5.97
C GLU A 203 -21.72 -1.08 4.59
#